data_3042beafeafdbaf81477f4891a502952
#
_entry.id   3042beafeafdbaf81477f4891a502952
#
_cell.length_a   1.000
_cell.length_b   1.000
_cell.length_c   1.000
_cell.angle_alpha   90.00
_cell.angle_beta   90.00
_cell.angle_gamma   90.00
#
_symmetry.space_group_name_H-M   'P 1'
#
loop_
_entity.id
_entity.type
_entity.pdbx_description
1 polymer ?
#
loop_
_entity_poly.entity_id
_entity_poly.type
_entity_poly.pdbx_seq_one_letter_code
_entity_poly.pdbx_strand_id
1 'polypeptide(L)'
;MSEVPSLVNLCLGVVKDDLLRGDNANFLSGVYQLPSDLFDRLLPLLPPLALQRLQEQLPLDFWDDHISSPDSYDFPRKKRRCVTFERAWETLYKARWPDCGHKDRKLQLCSFHNLMKRRETKHEFIHDWQQMYWETHLQNCLDAATEIASFPSFEGHIGETKVPDSILEYIGYREQFPDLSYDPSKFSYHCQQFGSYASCLRLADVLCVAETCHLLRNAKLESLDLRWIKSQSEDDNRGTLKSIKFMFCKFSTSSLNAICSSLCFDGLQTHNVQHFSIKTSRFLDNNGSLLPSGLLLFLSSGRSLSSLSLSDNNLNKNCARMILNTLLNALSSIHVLDLSENNINGWLSHIKWQSTSNVHLPSGISNSLKSIRVLNLRNNYLQKDDVDCLRYAQIYVPNLESLDLSDNPIEDDGVRSLITYLEYSCKIVELRLENCELTCNGVRCLLECLSVLEKPPTSLSIGSNPLGSEIGASIGKFLCKGILSLDIDDIGLGSSGFLKAQEEIVEDLKIICINISKNRGGIDTAKFISKLFSYAPELVAINAGFNLMPAESLAIIGSGLVANGKLELLDLSGNASCENSAASVLGKFEINGKLVLDFLSSPAPNVPYDDDP
;
A
#
# COMPACT_ATOMS: atom_id res chain seq x y z
N MET A 1 -44.10 15.86 -5.37
CA MET A 1 -45.11 14.85 -5.00
C MET A 1 -44.31 13.63 -4.55
N SER A 2 -44.38 13.30 -3.23
CA SER A 2 -43.74 12.09 -2.71
C SER A 2 -44.49 10.87 -3.28
N GLU A 3 -43.80 10.00 -3.98
CA GLU A 3 -44.38 8.74 -4.43
C GLU A 3 -44.86 7.94 -3.21
N VAL A 4 -46.08 7.45 -3.27
CA VAL A 4 -46.66 6.58 -2.24
C VAL A 4 -45.89 5.26 -2.25
N PRO A 5 -45.24 4.86 -1.13
CA PRO A 5 -44.45 3.65 -1.09
C PRO A 5 -45.33 2.41 -1.41
N SER A 6 -44.78 1.45 -2.15
CA SER A 6 -45.49 0.22 -2.44
C SER A 6 -45.81 -0.56 -1.16
N LEU A 7 -46.90 -1.33 -1.14
CA LEU A 7 -47.29 -2.17 0.01
C LEU A 7 -46.13 -3.06 0.46
N VAL A 8 -45.33 -3.60 -0.48
CA VAL A 8 -44.16 -4.40 -0.20
C VAL A 8 -43.10 -3.60 0.58
N ASN A 9 -42.85 -2.34 0.20
CA ASN A 9 -41.90 -1.50 0.90
C ASN A 9 -42.36 -1.13 2.31
N LEU A 10 -43.68 -0.95 2.52
CA LEU A 10 -44.25 -0.73 3.85
C LEU A 10 -44.11 -1.99 4.74
N CYS A 11 -44.35 -3.20 4.18
CA CYS A 11 -44.18 -4.46 4.91
C CYS A 11 -42.71 -4.69 5.27
N LEU A 12 -41.78 -4.43 4.34
CA LEU A 12 -40.32 -4.52 4.60
C LEU A 12 -39.89 -3.52 5.68
N GLY A 13 -40.50 -2.33 5.73
CA GLY A 13 -40.29 -1.34 6.80
C GLY A 13 -40.71 -1.87 8.17
N VAL A 14 -41.85 -2.53 8.27
CA VAL A 14 -42.31 -3.17 9.53
C VAL A 14 -41.36 -4.28 9.96
N VAL A 15 -40.94 -5.15 9.04
CA VAL A 15 -39.96 -6.23 9.31
C VAL A 15 -38.64 -5.64 9.81
N LYS A 16 -38.16 -4.55 9.19
CA LYS A 16 -36.97 -3.82 9.65
C LYS A 16 -37.14 -3.32 11.10
N ASP A 17 -38.27 -2.71 11.40
CA ASP A 17 -38.55 -2.14 12.73
C ASP A 17 -38.63 -3.22 13.82
N ASP A 18 -39.20 -4.40 13.50
CA ASP A 18 -39.25 -5.54 14.40
C ASP A 18 -37.87 -6.18 14.62
N LEU A 19 -37.02 -6.27 13.57
CA LEU A 19 -35.64 -6.71 13.71
C LEU A 19 -34.82 -5.78 14.62
N LEU A 20 -35.10 -4.47 14.61
CA LEU A 20 -34.43 -3.52 15.47
C LEU A 20 -34.87 -3.64 16.93
N ARG A 21 -36.15 -3.99 17.20
CA ARG A 21 -36.67 -4.19 18.58
C ARG A 21 -36.07 -5.42 19.25
N GLY A 22 -35.77 -6.48 18.50
CA GLY A 22 -35.03 -7.63 19.02
C GLY A 22 -35.80 -8.58 19.96
N ASP A 23 -37.12 -8.39 20.16
CA ASP A 23 -37.90 -9.06 21.22
C ASP A 23 -38.36 -10.48 20.92
N ASN A 24 -38.11 -11.02 19.71
CA ASN A 24 -38.68 -12.31 19.30
C ASN A 24 -37.74 -13.18 18.48
N ALA A 25 -37.12 -14.19 19.11
CA ALA A 25 -36.29 -15.19 18.41
C ALA A 25 -37.08 -15.96 17.32
N ASN A 26 -38.39 -16.16 17.49
CA ASN A 26 -39.26 -16.79 16.51
C ASN A 26 -39.50 -15.94 15.26
N PHE A 27 -39.40 -14.63 15.37
CA PHE A 27 -39.56 -13.70 14.25
C PHE A 27 -38.38 -13.81 13.27
N LEU A 28 -37.16 -13.95 13.80
CA LEU A 28 -35.95 -14.09 12.99
C LEU A 28 -35.98 -15.36 12.12
N SER A 29 -36.50 -16.49 12.64
CA SER A 29 -36.66 -17.71 11.86
C SER A 29 -37.64 -17.51 10.69
N GLY A 30 -38.67 -16.69 10.87
CA GLY A 30 -39.64 -16.31 9.83
C GLY A 30 -39.03 -15.51 8.69
N VAL A 31 -38.07 -14.61 9.00
CA VAL A 31 -37.37 -13.81 7.97
C VAL A 31 -36.58 -14.71 7.00
N TYR A 32 -36.01 -15.82 7.47
CA TYR A 32 -35.32 -16.78 6.62
C TYR A 32 -36.23 -17.60 5.71
N GLN A 33 -37.54 -17.64 6.01
CA GLN A 33 -38.54 -18.31 5.17
C GLN A 33 -39.05 -17.40 4.05
N LEU A 34 -38.68 -16.11 4.03
CA LEU A 34 -39.05 -15.21 2.95
C LEU A 34 -38.58 -15.74 1.58
N PRO A 35 -39.37 -15.53 0.52
CA PRO A 35 -38.91 -15.73 -0.83
C PRO A 35 -37.62 -14.98 -1.12
N SER A 36 -36.73 -15.54 -1.94
CA SER A 36 -35.39 -15.02 -2.18
C SER A 36 -35.39 -13.56 -2.68
N ASP A 37 -36.36 -13.20 -3.52
CA ASP A 37 -36.52 -11.84 -4.05
C ASP A 37 -36.91 -10.80 -2.98
N LEU A 38 -37.74 -11.19 -2.01
CA LEU A 38 -38.11 -10.32 -0.88
C LEU A 38 -36.97 -10.24 0.13
N PHE A 39 -36.28 -11.34 0.38
CA PHE A 39 -35.11 -11.37 1.23
C PHE A 39 -33.97 -10.47 0.68
N ASP A 40 -33.67 -10.60 -0.62
CA ASP A 40 -32.66 -9.79 -1.30
C ASP A 40 -33.01 -8.28 -1.32
N ARG A 41 -34.30 -7.93 -1.27
CA ARG A 41 -34.77 -6.53 -1.16
C ARG A 41 -34.79 -6.02 0.27
N LEU A 42 -34.93 -6.89 1.26
CA LEU A 42 -34.90 -6.52 2.69
C LEU A 42 -33.51 -6.13 3.15
N LEU A 43 -32.47 -6.92 2.81
CA LEU A 43 -31.13 -6.75 3.35
C LEU A 43 -30.55 -5.33 3.14
N PRO A 44 -30.66 -4.69 1.96
CA PRO A 44 -30.16 -3.33 1.76
C PRO A 44 -30.90 -2.24 2.56
N LEU A 45 -32.08 -2.55 3.09
CA LEU A 45 -32.88 -1.63 3.90
C LEU A 45 -32.54 -1.72 5.38
N LEU A 46 -31.81 -2.76 5.81
CA LEU A 46 -31.46 -2.97 7.21
C LEU A 46 -30.31 -2.07 7.61
N PRO A 47 -30.38 -1.43 8.79
CA PRO A 47 -29.20 -0.79 9.37
C PRO A 47 -28.18 -1.86 9.82
N PRO A 48 -26.90 -1.49 9.95
CA PRO A 48 -25.81 -2.42 10.24
C PRO A 48 -26.05 -3.37 11.42
N LEU A 49 -26.60 -2.89 12.54
CA LEU A 49 -26.88 -3.73 13.70
C LEU A 49 -27.97 -4.78 13.44
N ALA A 50 -29.01 -4.43 12.68
CA ALA A 50 -30.06 -5.37 12.33
C ALA A 50 -29.54 -6.43 11.33
N LEU A 51 -28.71 -6.00 10.38
CA LEU A 51 -28.06 -6.91 9.42
C LEU A 51 -27.12 -7.90 10.13
N GLN A 52 -26.32 -7.41 11.10
CA GLN A 52 -25.45 -8.24 11.92
C GLN A 52 -26.23 -9.27 12.73
N ARG A 53 -27.28 -8.84 13.47
CA ARG A 53 -28.13 -9.75 14.24
C ARG A 53 -28.77 -10.84 13.38
N LEU A 54 -29.22 -10.45 12.19
CA LEU A 54 -29.77 -11.42 11.23
C LEU A 54 -28.69 -12.41 10.79
N GLN A 55 -27.49 -11.98 10.49
CA GLN A 55 -26.39 -12.84 10.06
C GLN A 55 -25.89 -13.78 11.17
N GLU A 56 -25.78 -13.32 12.42
CA GLU A 56 -25.34 -14.12 13.58
C GLU A 56 -26.32 -15.25 13.95
N GLN A 57 -27.60 -15.08 13.65
CA GLN A 57 -28.63 -16.06 13.93
C GLN A 57 -28.95 -16.96 12.72
N LEU A 58 -28.12 -16.97 11.69
CA LEU A 58 -28.21 -17.94 10.61
C LEU A 58 -28.16 -19.36 11.21
N PRO A 59 -29.16 -20.23 10.92
CA PRO A 59 -29.14 -21.60 11.39
C PRO A 59 -27.85 -22.32 10.98
N LEU A 60 -27.24 -23.07 11.88
CA LEU A 60 -25.96 -23.79 11.67
C LEU A 60 -25.98 -24.71 10.44
N ASP A 61 -27.12 -25.24 10.07
CA ASP A 61 -27.33 -26.04 8.86
C ASP A 61 -27.01 -25.29 7.55
N PHE A 62 -26.78 -23.96 7.63
CA PHE A 62 -26.39 -23.14 6.50
C PHE A 62 -24.87 -23.05 6.29
N TRP A 63 -24.05 -23.50 7.26
CA TRP A 63 -22.57 -23.38 7.22
C TRP A 63 -21.85 -24.70 6.92
N ASP A 64 -22.55 -25.87 6.98
CA ASP A 64 -21.90 -27.19 6.89
C ASP A 64 -21.75 -27.63 5.44
N ASP A 65 -20.58 -27.38 4.84
CA ASP A 65 -20.19 -27.81 3.48
C ASP A 65 -19.71 -29.29 3.43
N HIS A 66 -19.74 -30.05 4.54
CA HIS A 66 -19.07 -31.35 4.63
C HIS A 66 -19.96 -32.58 4.67
N ILE A 67 -21.29 -32.44 4.60
CA ILE A 67 -22.20 -33.59 4.54
C ILE A 67 -22.97 -33.54 3.23
N SER A 68 -22.35 -34.09 2.21
CA SER A 68 -22.97 -34.28 0.88
C SER A 68 -23.79 -35.57 0.83
N SER A 69 -25.10 -35.43 0.78
CA SER A 69 -25.94 -36.39 0.05
C SER A 69 -26.25 -35.81 -1.33
N PRO A 70 -26.20 -36.61 -2.42
CA PRO A 70 -26.31 -36.10 -3.80
C PRO A 70 -27.71 -35.61 -4.21
N ASP A 71 -28.72 -35.68 -3.37
CA ASP A 71 -30.14 -35.54 -3.75
C ASP A 71 -30.83 -34.26 -3.20
N SER A 72 -30.11 -33.28 -2.63
CA SER A 72 -30.77 -32.07 -2.11
C SER A 72 -30.75 -30.92 -3.11
N TYR A 73 -31.92 -30.56 -3.62
CA TYR A 73 -32.18 -29.40 -4.51
C TYR A 73 -31.94 -28.02 -3.85
N ASP A 74 -31.44 -27.96 -2.60
CA ASP A 74 -31.25 -26.72 -1.83
C ASP A 74 -29.86 -26.09 -1.93
N PHE A 75 -28.90 -26.76 -2.57
CA PHE A 75 -27.51 -26.32 -2.68
C PHE A 75 -27.30 -24.92 -3.32
N PRO A 76 -28.04 -24.55 -4.40
CA PRO A 76 -27.87 -23.22 -5.02
C PRO A 76 -28.41 -22.09 -4.18
N ARG A 77 -29.39 -22.31 -3.29
CA ARG A 77 -29.97 -21.25 -2.43
C ARG A 77 -29.06 -20.82 -1.29
N LYS A 78 -28.31 -21.76 -0.67
CA LYS A 78 -27.42 -21.50 0.47
C LYS A 78 -26.26 -20.58 0.07
N LYS A 79 -25.52 -20.93 -0.97
CA LYS A 79 -24.40 -20.14 -1.52
C LYS A 79 -24.85 -18.74 -1.98
N ARG A 80 -26.05 -18.65 -2.53
CA ARG A 80 -26.63 -17.38 -2.98
C ARG A 80 -26.92 -16.41 -1.82
N ARG A 81 -27.40 -16.91 -0.66
CA ARG A 81 -27.70 -16.06 0.50
C ARG A 81 -26.45 -15.48 1.16
N CYS A 82 -25.38 -16.24 1.31
CA CYS A 82 -24.10 -15.70 1.79
C CYS A 82 -23.58 -14.57 0.89
N VAL A 83 -23.66 -14.73 -0.43
CA VAL A 83 -23.28 -13.68 -1.39
C VAL A 83 -24.17 -12.43 -1.25
N THR A 84 -25.43 -12.60 -0.84
CA THR A 84 -26.37 -11.47 -0.66
C THR A 84 -26.03 -10.66 0.60
N PHE A 85 -25.62 -11.29 1.70
CA PHE A 85 -25.12 -10.60 2.89
C PHE A 85 -23.87 -9.79 2.57
N GLU A 86 -22.89 -10.37 1.90
CA GLU A 86 -21.68 -9.68 1.47
C GLU A 86 -21.99 -8.42 0.63
N ARG A 87 -22.93 -8.54 -0.32
CA ARG A 87 -23.38 -7.39 -1.12
C ARG A 87 -24.09 -6.31 -0.28
N ALA A 88 -24.87 -6.72 0.72
CA ALA A 88 -25.53 -5.77 1.62
C ALA A 88 -24.48 -4.99 2.44
N TRP A 89 -23.50 -5.68 3.01
CA TRP A 89 -22.39 -5.04 3.73
C TRP A 89 -21.56 -4.13 2.82
N GLU A 90 -21.25 -4.57 1.60
CA GLU A 90 -20.59 -3.75 0.59
C GLU A 90 -21.36 -2.45 0.30
N THR A 91 -22.70 -2.57 0.14
CA THR A 91 -23.57 -1.42 -0.12
C THR A 91 -23.58 -0.45 1.06
N LEU A 92 -23.70 -0.95 2.29
CA LEU A 92 -23.66 -0.14 3.50
C LEU A 92 -22.30 0.55 3.68
N TYR A 93 -21.20 -0.15 3.41
CA TYR A 93 -19.86 0.40 3.49
C TYR A 93 -19.68 1.55 2.50
N LYS A 94 -20.00 1.32 1.22
CA LYS A 94 -19.87 2.33 0.16
C LYS A 94 -20.81 3.53 0.35
N ALA A 95 -22.01 3.31 0.90
CA ALA A 95 -22.96 4.38 1.21
C ALA A 95 -22.43 5.30 2.32
N ARG A 96 -21.80 4.74 3.34
CA ARG A 96 -21.28 5.52 4.47
C ARG A 96 -19.93 6.19 4.17
N TRP A 97 -19.06 5.55 3.38
CA TRP A 97 -17.71 6.01 3.06
C TRP A 97 -17.46 5.99 1.54
N PRO A 98 -18.14 6.86 0.77
CA PRO A 98 -18.02 6.87 -0.69
C PRO A 98 -16.59 7.17 -1.18
N ASP A 99 -15.83 7.99 -0.41
CA ASP A 99 -14.47 8.41 -0.78
C ASP A 99 -13.38 7.39 -0.41
N CYS A 100 -13.63 6.50 0.55
CA CYS A 100 -12.63 5.50 0.97
C CYS A 100 -12.35 4.47 -0.14
N GLY A 101 -13.35 4.10 -0.93
CA GLY A 101 -13.18 3.21 -2.07
C GLY A 101 -12.35 3.80 -3.21
N HIS A 102 -12.25 5.13 -3.31
CA HIS A 102 -11.50 5.84 -4.35
C HIS A 102 -10.08 6.23 -3.89
N LYS A 103 -9.88 6.63 -2.64
CA LYS A 103 -8.56 7.03 -2.12
C LYS A 103 -7.59 5.86 -2.02
N ASP A 104 -8.03 4.71 -1.53
CA ASP A 104 -7.19 3.51 -1.48
C ASP A 104 -6.90 2.96 -2.88
N ARG A 105 -7.84 3.06 -3.82
CA ARG A 105 -7.61 2.73 -5.23
C ARG A 105 -6.69 3.73 -5.94
N LYS A 106 -6.81 5.04 -5.71
CA LYS A 106 -5.90 6.06 -6.29
C LYS A 106 -4.48 5.90 -5.75
N LEU A 107 -4.29 5.72 -4.44
CA LEU A 107 -2.97 5.48 -3.85
C LEU A 107 -2.36 4.13 -4.26
N GLN A 108 -3.18 3.08 -4.46
CA GLN A 108 -2.72 1.78 -4.96
C GLN A 108 -2.48 1.75 -6.47
N LEU A 109 -3.24 2.50 -7.26
CA LEU A 109 -3.04 2.61 -8.71
C LEU A 109 -1.88 3.53 -9.09
N CYS A 110 -1.57 4.54 -8.26
CA CYS A 110 -0.44 5.44 -8.48
C CYS A 110 0.94 4.80 -8.24
N SER A 111 1.01 3.60 -7.67
CA SER A 111 2.24 2.83 -7.58
C SER A 111 2.26 1.74 -8.66
N PHE A 112 3.12 1.91 -9.67
CA PHE A 112 3.38 0.90 -10.71
C PHE A 112 3.70 -0.48 -10.10
N HIS A 113 4.36 -0.49 -8.95
CA HIS A 113 4.69 -1.70 -8.18
C HIS A 113 3.44 -2.48 -7.71
N ASN A 114 2.38 -1.77 -7.31
CA ASN A 114 1.14 -2.42 -6.85
C ASN A 114 0.30 -3.01 -8.00
N LEU A 115 0.38 -2.42 -9.20
CA LEU A 115 -0.26 -2.99 -10.40
C LEU A 115 0.36 -4.34 -10.79
N MET A 116 1.69 -4.47 -10.65
CA MET A 116 2.40 -5.71 -10.93
C MET A 116 2.11 -6.81 -9.88
N LYS A 117 2.09 -6.47 -8.59
CA LYS A 117 1.71 -7.41 -7.51
C LYS A 117 0.31 -7.99 -7.66
N ARG A 118 -0.65 -7.21 -8.18
CA ARG A 118 -2.03 -7.68 -8.41
C ARG A 118 -2.14 -8.79 -9.45
N ARG A 119 -1.24 -8.86 -10.42
CA ARG A 119 -1.25 -9.93 -11.44
C ARG A 119 -0.70 -11.27 -10.95
N GLU A 120 0.22 -11.24 -9.98
CA GLU A 120 0.83 -12.46 -9.41
C GLU A 120 -0.10 -13.15 -8.41
N THR A 121 -1.00 -12.42 -7.74
CA THR A 121 -1.98 -12.97 -6.80
C THR A 121 -3.35 -13.09 -7.45
N LYS A 122 -3.57 -14.13 -8.24
CA LYS A 122 -4.91 -14.56 -8.73
C LYS A 122 -5.80 -15.16 -7.62
N HIS A 123 -5.52 -14.93 -6.35
CA HIS A 123 -6.47 -15.18 -5.28
C HIS A 123 -7.40 -13.98 -5.20
N GLU A 124 -8.64 -14.18 -5.60
CA GLU A 124 -9.76 -13.33 -5.20
C GLU A 124 -9.71 -13.24 -3.67
N PHE A 125 -9.26 -12.12 -3.14
CA PHE A 125 -9.45 -11.79 -1.74
C PHE A 125 -10.96 -11.67 -1.56
N ILE A 126 -11.56 -12.66 -0.94
CA ILE A 126 -12.92 -12.56 -0.42
C ILE A 126 -12.80 -11.48 0.67
N HIS A 127 -13.24 -10.27 0.34
CA HIS A 127 -13.31 -9.18 1.32
C HIS A 127 -14.45 -9.52 2.28
N ASP A 128 -14.15 -9.67 3.56
CA ASP A 128 -15.16 -9.68 4.61
C ASP A 128 -15.64 -8.24 4.82
N TRP A 129 -16.71 -7.85 4.11
CA TRP A 129 -17.26 -6.50 4.15
C TRP A 129 -17.85 -6.15 5.51
N GLN A 130 -18.32 -7.13 6.29
CA GLN A 130 -18.78 -6.94 7.67
C GLN A 130 -17.62 -6.53 8.57
N GLN A 131 -16.51 -7.25 8.50
CA GLN A 131 -15.30 -6.91 9.25
C GLN A 131 -14.81 -5.51 8.87
N MET A 132 -14.69 -5.21 7.57
CA MET A 132 -14.27 -3.89 7.08
C MET A 132 -15.20 -2.77 7.56
N TYR A 133 -16.52 -3.02 7.60
CA TYR A 133 -17.49 -2.03 8.08
C TYR A 133 -17.25 -1.66 9.54
N TRP A 134 -17.18 -2.66 10.42
CA TRP A 134 -17.03 -2.42 11.86
C TRP A 134 -15.62 -1.95 12.24
N GLU A 135 -14.59 -2.41 11.57
CA GLU A 135 -13.21 -1.91 11.74
C GLU A 135 -13.12 -0.42 11.37
N THR A 136 -13.68 -0.03 10.21
CA THR A 136 -13.70 1.38 9.78
C THR A 136 -14.57 2.24 10.71
N HIS A 137 -15.70 1.71 11.17
CA HIS A 137 -16.54 2.40 12.15
C HIS A 137 -15.78 2.65 13.46
N LEU A 138 -15.11 1.64 14.00
CA LEU A 138 -14.32 1.76 15.21
C LEU A 138 -13.15 2.73 15.04
N GLN A 139 -12.46 2.68 13.88
CA GLN A 139 -11.39 3.63 13.55
C GLN A 139 -11.91 5.08 13.54
N ASN A 140 -13.06 5.34 12.94
CA ASN A 140 -13.62 6.70 12.91
C ASN A 140 -14.05 7.18 14.30
N CYS A 141 -14.61 6.30 15.13
CA CYS A 141 -14.93 6.64 16.51
C CYS A 141 -13.66 6.94 17.34
N LEU A 142 -12.60 6.19 17.10
CA LEU A 142 -11.30 6.39 17.73
C LEU A 142 -10.66 7.71 17.27
N ASP A 143 -10.67 8.00 15.97
CA ASP A 143 -10.12 9.25 15.41
C ASP A 143 -10.88 10.47 16.01
N ALA A 144 -12.21 10.42 16.10
CA ALA A 144 -13.01 11.47 16.72
C ALA A 144 -12.76 11.62 18.23
N ALA A 145 -12.62 10.51 18.95
CA ALA A 145 -12.32 10.51 20.38
C ALA A 145 -10.92 11.08 20.67
N THR A 146 -9.93 10.74 19.86
CA THR A 146 -8.56 11.28 19.99
C THR A 146 -8.49 12.76 19.65
N GLU A 147 -9.26 13.24 18.68
CA GLU A 147 -9.38 14.66 18.36
C GLU A 147 -9.92 15.44 19.57
N ILE A 148 -10.98 14.96 20.20
CA ILE A 148 -11.54 15.56 21.44
C ILE A 148 -10.50 15.53 22.58
N ALA A 149 -9.79 14.41 22.75
CA ALA A 149 -8.79 14.26 23.80
C ALA A 149 -7.54 15.13 23.58
N SER A 150 -7.29 15.64 22.36
CA SER A 150 -6.18 16.54 22.05
C SER A 150 -6.38 17.97 22.53
N PHE A 151 -7.61 18.38 22.88
CA PHE A 151 -7.89 19.72 23.38
C PHE A 151 -7.32 19.94 24.79
N PRO A 152 -6.69 21.10 25.07
CA PRO A 152 -6.12 21.40 26.40
C PRO A 152 -7.15 21.41 27.55
N SER A 153 -8.43 21.53 27.24
CA SER A 153 -9.55 21.50 28.18
C SER A 153 -10.07 20.09 28.51
N PHE A 154 -9.49 19.04 27.87
CA PHE A 154 -9.92 17.67 28.10
C PHE A 154 -9.32 17.12 29.41
N GLU A 155 -10.17 16.90 30.42
CA GLU A 155 -9.79 16.35 31.73
C GLU A 155 -10.43 14.95 31.97
N GLY A 156 -11.02 14.36 30.94
CA GLY A 156 -11.79 13.12 31.04
C GLY A 156 -11.02 11.88 30.58
N HIS A 157 -11.75 10.77 30.52
CA HIS A 157 -11.30 9.52 29.92
C HIS A 157 -11.73 9.43 28.46
N ILE A 158 -10.86 8.94 27.57
CA ILE A 158 -11.15 8.81 26.14
C ILE A 158 -12.34 7.88 25.88
N GLY A 159 -12.51 6.85 26.72
CA GLY A 159 -13.65 5.93 26.64
C GLY A 159 -15.01 6.57 26.94
N GLU A 160 -15.04 7.71 27.63
CA GLU A 160 -16.27 8.45 27.96
C GLU A 160 -16.65 9.46 26.86
N THR A 161 -15.85 9.61 25.81
CA THR A 161 -16.17 10.49 24.68
C THR A 161 -17.43 10.00 23.97
N LYS A 162 -18.29 10.95 23.58
CA LYS A 162 -19.57 10.64 22.96
C LYS A 162 -19.45 10.43 21.47
N VAL A 163 -20.02 9.35 21.00
CA VAL A 163 -20.25 9.11 19.57
C VAL A 163 -21.49 9.91 19.15
N PRO A 164 -21.44 10.67 18.04
CA PRO A 164 -22.57 11.50 17.59
C PRO A 164 -23.86 10.70 17.37
N ASP A 165 -25.00 11.29 17.79
CA ASP A 165 -26.33 10.67 17.68
C ASP A 165 -26.67 10.27 16.24
N SER A 166 -26.26 11.07 15.26
CA SER A 166 -26.43 10.76 13.83
C SER A 166 -25.76 9.47 13.41
N ILE A 167 -24.61 9.12 14.02
CA ILE A 167 -23.92 7.85 13.78
C ILE A 167 -24.69 6.71 14.47
N LEU A 168 -25.16 6.93 15.69
CA LEU A 168 -25.95 5.94 16.44
C LEU A 168 -27.24 5.57 15.69
N GLU A 169 -27.98 6.56 15.21
CA GLU A 169 -29.17 6.35 14.39
C GLU A 169 -28.85 5.59 13.09
N TYR A 170 -27.76 5.98 12.41
CA TYR A 170 -27.36 5.33 11.16
C TYR A 170 -27.04 3.85 11.33
N ILE A 171 -26.36 3.47 12.40
CA ILE A 171 -26.03 2.07 12.68
C ILE A 171 -27.20 1.28 13.28
N GLY A 172 -28.27 1.98 13.72
CA GLY A 172 -29.53 1.36 14.14
C GLY A 172 -29.82 1.42 15.64
N TYR A 173 -29.11 2.28 16.41
CA TYR A 173 -29.52 2.61 17.77
C TYR A 173 -30.67 3.64 17.74
N ARG A 174 -31.73 3.38 18.50
CA ARG A 174 -32.85 4.30 18.69
C ARG A 174 -32.85 4.80 20.15
N GLU A 175 -33.32 6.03 20.38
CA GLU A 175 -33.36 6.70 21.70
C GLU A 175 -34.16 5.95 22.82
N GLN A 176 -34.81 4.84 22.52
CA GLN A 176 -35.74 4.15 23.41
C GLN A 176 -35.30 2.77 23.87
N PHE A 177 -34.11 2.63 24.42
CA PHE A 177 -33.74 1.44 25.20
C PHE A 177 -33.46 1.87 26.66
N PRO A 178 -34.50 1.95 27.52
CA PRO A 178 -34.33 2.42 28.90
C PRO A 178 -33.62 1.44 29.83
N ASP A 179 -33.30 0.22 29.39
CA ASP A 179 -32.81 -0.88 30.24
C ASP A 179 -31.39 -1.36 29.91
N LEU A 180 -30.63 -0.60 29.14
CA LEU A 180 -29.23 -0.99 28.90
C LEU A 180 -28.35 -0.51 30.06
N SER A 181 -27.77 -1.46 30.79
CA SER A 181 -26.75 -1.19 31.81
C SER A 181 -25.47 -0.54 31.19
N TYR A 182 -25.45 -0.33 29.88
CA TYR A 182 -24.38 0.26 29.10
C TYR A 182 -24.91 1.38 28.20
N ASP A 183 -24.17 2.49 28.16
CA ASP A 183 -24.48 3.67 27.36
C ASP A 183 -23.91 3.54 25.94
N PRO A 184 -24.73 3.31 24.88
CA PRO A 184 -24.26 3.17 23.51
C PRO A 184 -23.69 4.47 22.91
N SER A 185 -23.86 5.61 23.59
CA SER A 185 -23.26 6.87 23.15
C SER A 185 -21.77 6.97 23.48
N LYS A 186 -21.23 6.10 24.34
CA LYS A 186 -19.83 6.15 24.77
C LYS A 186 -18.91 5.36 23.85
N PHE A 187 -17.71 5.90 23.58
CA PHE A 187 -16.69 5.21 22.79
C PHE A 187 -16.28 3.86 23.40
N SER A 188 -16.19 3.76 24.73
CA SER A 188 -15.89 2.50 25.43
C SER A 188 -16.87 1.37 25.09
N TYR A 189 -18.14 1.70 24.91
CA TYR A 189 -19.15 0.73 24.48
C TYR A 189 -18.88 0.20 23.07
N HIS A 190 -18.52 1.09 22.13
CA HIS A 190 -18.19 0.67 20.76
C HIS A 190 -16.93 -0.20 20.71
N CYS A 191 -15.91 0.09 21.52
CA CYS A 191 -14.74 -0.77 21.68
C CYS A 191 -15.12 -2.18 22.18
N GLN A 192 -16.03 -2.27 23.12
CA GLN A 192 -16.50 -3.55 23.66
C GLN A 192 -17.31 -4.36 22.65
N GLN A 193 -18.23 -3.71 21.90
CA GLN A 193 -19.13 -4.37 20.97
C GLN A 193 -18.43 -4.74 19.65
N PHE A 194 -17.61 -3.86 19.11
CA PHE A 194 -17.03 -4.00 17.76
C PHE A 194 -15.54 -4.27 17.77
N GLY A 195 -14.88 -4.27 18.93
CA GLY A 195 -13.44 -4.48 19.05
C GLY A 195 -12.98 -5.81 18.43
N SER A 196 -13.81 -6.87 18.51
CA SER A 196 -13.46 -8.19 17.94
C SER A 196 -13.33 -8.20 16.41
N TYR A 197 -13.90 -7.20 15.72
CA TYR A 197 -13.76 -7.01 14.27
C TYR A 197 -12.50 -6.22 13.90
N ALA A 198 -11.88 -5.53 14.85
CA ALA A 198 -10.68 -4.74 14.60
C ALA A 198 -9.46 -5.64 14.49
N SER A 199 -8.95 -5.78 13.29
CA SER A 199 -7.67 -6.44 12.98
C SER A 199 -6.55 -5.46 12.67
N CYS A 200 -6.91 -4.28 12.14
CA CYS A 200 -5.97 -3.24 11.76
C CYS A 200 -6.47 -1.88 12.27
N LEU A 201 -5.71 -1.24 13.17
CA LEU A 201 -6.05 0.09 13.70
C LEU A 201 -4.87 1.05 13.61
N ARG A 202 -5.23 2.33 13.46
CA ARG A 202 -4.29 3.45 13.49
C ARG A 202 -4.59 4.31 14.72
N LEU A 203 -3.57 4.57 15.52
CA LEU A 203 -3.60 5.49 16.65
C LEU A 203 -2.77 6.74 16.31
N ALA A 204 -3.43 7.89 16.16
CA ALA A 204 -2.76 9.16 15.88
C ALA A 204 -2.96 10.11 17.07
N ASP A 205 -1.89 10.82 17.45
CA ASP A 205 -1.90 11.84 18.52
C ASP A 205 -2.49 11.39 19.86
N VAL A 206 -2.38 10.11 20.19
CA VAL A 206 -3.01 9.54 21.39
C VAL A 206 -2.20 9.93 22.63
N LEU A 207 -2.78 10.80 23.47
CA LEU A 207 -2.20 11.15 24.77
C LEU A 207 -2.50 10.10 25.87
N CYS A 208 -3.59 9.33 25.71
CA CYS A 208 -4.07 8.32 26.66
C CYS A 208 -3.80 6.91 26.16
N VAL A 209 -2.54 6.56 25.85
CA VAL A 209 -2.17 5.26 25.25
C VAL A 209 -2.62 4.09 26.12
N ALA A 210 -2.36 4.13 27.43
CA ALA A 210 -2.71 3.07 28.36
C ALA A 210 -4.23 2.78 28.39
N GLU A 211 -5.04 3.83 28.46
CA GLU A 211 -6.51 3.70 28.42
C GLU A 211 -6.98 3.14 27.09
N THR A 212 -6.43 3.64 25.97
CA THR A 212 -6.79 3.15 24.63
C THR A 212 -6.46 1.66 24.48
N CYS A 213 -5.29 1.23 24.94
CA CYS A 213 -4.91 -0.18 24.95
C CYS A 213 -5.86 -1.01 25.82
N HIS A 214 -6.28 -0.49 26.98
CA HIS A 214 -7.25 -1.17 27.83
C HIS A 214 -8.64 -1.29 27.16
N LEU A 215 -9.11 -0.25 26.47
CA LEU A 215 -10.36 -0.27 25.70
C LEU A 215 -10.32 -1.28 24.54
N LEU A 216 -9.17 -1.41 23.88
CA LEU A 216 -8.97 -2.31 22.74
C LEU A 216 -8.50 -3.71 23.14
N ARG A 217 -8.46 -4.05 24.42
CA ARG A 217 -7.96 -5.36 24.92
C ARG A 217 -8.66 -6.59 24.34
N ASN A 218 -9.90 -6.43 23.88
CA ASN A 218 -10.68 -7.50 23.24
C ASN A 218 -10.51 -7.54 21.72
N ALA A 219 -9.77 -6.60 21.15
CA ALA A 219 -9.48 -6.56 19.72
C ALA A 219 -8.47 -7.65 19.35
N LYS A 220 -8.69 -8.29 18.20
CA LYS A 220 -7.75 -9.27 17.63
C LYS A 220 -6.77 -8.58 16.70
N LEU A 221 -6.05 -7.56 17.20
CA LEU A 221 -5.16 -6.75 16.38
C LEU A 221 -4.03 -7.60 15.78
N GLU A 222 -3.97 -7.60 14.47
CA GLU A 222 -2.86 -8.14 13.69
C GLU A 222 -1.90 -7.04 13.23
N SER A 223 -2.44 -5.81 13.03
CA SER A 223 -1.66 -4.65 12.57
C SER A 223 -1.99 -3.41 13.40
N LEU A 224 -0.95 -2.69 13.81
CA LEU A 224 -1.08 -1.46 14.57
C LEU A 224 -0.15 -0.38 13.98
N ASP A 225 -0.75 0.75 13.56
CA ASP A 225 -0.04 1.93 13.05
C ASP A 225 -0.12 3.06 14.10
N LEU A 226 1.02 3.39 14.70
CA LEU A 226 1.15 4.38 15.77
C LEU A 226 1.80 5.65 15.23
N ARG A 227 1.11 6.79 15.35
CA ARG A 227 1.58 8.07 14.82
C ARG A 227 1.59 9.15 15.89
N TRP A 228 2.62 10.00 15.87
CA TRP A 228 2.76 11.19 16.76
C TRP A 228 2.80 10.86 18.26
N ILE A 229 3.15 9.63 18.65
CA ILE A 229 3.14 9.21 20.05
C ILE A 229 4.37 9.72 20.78
N LYS A 230 4.12 10.35 21.94
CA LYS A 230 5.14 10.73 22.93
C LYS A 230 4.99 9.80 24.13
N SER A 231 5.71 8.69 24.14
CA SER A 231 5.53 7.65 25.15
C SER A 231 6.12 8.01 26.52
N GLN A 232 5.36 7.69 27.57
CA GLN A 232 5.80 7.67 28.97
C GLN A 232 5.35 6.41 29.76
N SER A 233 4.77 5.38 29.15
CA SER A 233 4.27 4.23 29.92
C SER A 233 4.45 2.89 29.22
N GLU A 234 4.61 1.85 30.06
CA GLU A 234 4.71 0.45 29.73
C GLU A 234 3.29 -0.11 29.50
N ASP A 235 3.02 -0.80 28.39
CA ASP A 235 1.75 -1.43 28.12
C ASP A 235 1.86 -2.87 27.58
N ASP A 236 1.00 -3.72 28.17
CA ASP A 236 0.86 -5.15 27.95
C ASP A 236 -0.11 -5.45 26.77
N ASN A 237 0.39 -5.58 25.54
CA ASN A 237 -0.34 -6.22 24.44
C ASN A 237 0.40 -7.47 23.97
N ARG A 238 0.09 -8.60 24.60
CA ARG A 238 0.81 -9.87 24.44
C ARG A 238 0.22 -10.72 23.32
N GLY A 239 0.99 -10.96 22.27
CA GLY A 239 0.99 -12.25 21.57
C GLY A 239 0.27 -12.36 20.21
N THR A 240 -0.63 -11.47 19.81
CA THR A 240 -1.35 -11.56 18.51
C THR A 240 -0.78 -10.67 17.42
N LEU A 241 0.04 -9.70 17.78
CA LEU A 241 0.51 -8.66 16.88
C LEU A 241 1.51 -9.20 15.86
N LYS A 242 1.14 -9.15 14.57
CA LYS A 242 1.99 -9.54 13.43
C LYS A 242 2.68 -8.34 12.78
N SER A 243 2.05 -7.16 12.85
CA SER A 243 2.58 -5.93 12.23
C SER A 243 2.49 -4.77 13.21
N ILE A 244 3.60 -4.07 13.38
CA ILE A 244 3.64 -2.82 14.15
C ILE A 244 4.42 -1.76 13.38
N LYS A 245 3.83 -0.55 13.31
CA LYS A 245 4.39 0.58 12.61
C LYS A 245 4.34 1.83 13.49
N PHE A 246 5.47 2.49 13.61
CA PHE A 246 5.61 3.78 14.27
C PHE A 246 5.93 4.85 13.23
N MET A 247 5.21 5.97 13.26
CA MET A 247 5.46 7.10 12.36
C MET A 247 5.45 8.41 13.15
N PHE A 248 6.39 9.29 12.84
CA PHE A 248 6.51 10.62 13.46
C PHE A 248 6.63 10.57 14.99
N CYS A 249 7.19 9.49 15.52
CA CYS A 249 7.29 9.27 16.95
C CYS A 249 8.62 9.79 17.51
N LYS A 250 8.63 10.15 18.80
CA LYS A 250 9.83 10.49 19.54
C LYS A 250 9.95 9.58 20.75
N PHE A 251 10.93 8.69 20.72
CA PHE A 251 11.20 7.74 21.80
C PHE A 251 12.48 8.12 22.53
N SER A 252 12.51 7.87 23.86
CA SER A 252 13.78 7.72 24.56
C SER A 252 14.33 6.30 24.29
N THR A 253 15.61 6.11 24.50
CA THR A 253 16.23 4.77 24.42
C THR A 253 15.55 3.80 25.38
N SER A 254 15.20 4.25 26.59
CA SER A 254 14.47 3.42 27.57
C SER A 254 13.07 3.04 27.10
N SER A 255 12.31 3.97 26.53
CA SER A 255 10.97 3.72 26.01
C SER A 255 10.99 2.70 24.86
N LEU A 256 11.92 2.84 23.90
CA LEU A 256 12.02 1.89 22.80
C LEU A 256 12.48 0.51 23.28
N ASN A 257 13.38 0.44 24.27
CA ASN A 257 13.77 -0.81 24.89
C ASN A 257 12.59 -1.49 25.58
N ALA A 258 11.77 -0.75 26.33
CA ALA A 258 10.56 -1.28 26.98
C ALA A 258 9.56 -1.81 25.94
N ILE A 259 9.29 -1.06 24.89
CA ILE A 259 8.42 -1.49 23.78
C ILE A 259 8.94 -2.78 23.15
N CYS A 260 10.22 -2.85 22.79
CA CYS A 260 10.81 -4.05 22.21
C CYS A 260 10.74 -5.25 23.14
N SER A 261 10.93 -5.04 24.45
CA SER A 261 10.82 -6.09 25.47
C SER A 261 9.38 -6.58 25.65
N SER A 262 8.39 -5.68 25.61
CA SER A 262 6.97 -6.04 25.76
C SER A 262 6.43 -6.84 24.55
N LEU A 263 7.03 -6.69 23.39
CA LEU A 263 6.69 -7.48 22.20
C LEU A 263 7.24 -8.92 22.24
N CYS A 264 8.20 -9.19 23.13
CA CYS A 264 8.77 -10.53 23.32
C CYS A 264 7.94 -11.34 24.30
N PHE A 265 7.85 -12.66 24.11
CA PHE A 265 7.19 -13.56 25.05
C PHE A 265 8.02 -13.71 26.33
N ASP A 266 7.35 -13.69 27.48
CA ASP A 266 7.99 -13.89 28.77
C ASP A 266 8.80 -15.20 28.81
N GLY A 267 10.07 -15.08 29.08
CA GLY A 267 10.98 -16.21 29.26
C GLY A 267 11.57 -16.85 27.99
N LEU A 268 11.08 -16.52 26.78
CA LEU A 268 11.56 -17.15 25.54
C LEU A 268 12.42 -16.26 24.67
N GLN A 269 12.51 -14.96 24.95
CA GLN A 269 13.20 -13.96 24.12
C GLN A 269 12.85 -14.07 22.63
N THR A 270 11.61 -14.43 22.31
CA THR A 270 11.10 -14.55 20.93
C THR A 270 9.80 -13.78 20.79
N HIS A 271 9.48 -13.37 19.56
CA HIS A 271 8.24 -12.65 19.24
C HIS A 271 7.62 -13.15 17.94
N ASN A 272 6.31 -12.89 17.74
CA ASN A 272 5.57 -13.27 16.52
C ASN A 272 5.45 -12.14 15.48
N VAL A 273 6.07 -11.00 15.73
CA VAL A 273 6.02 -9.86 14.81
C VAL A 273 6.69 -10.23 13.48
N GLN A 274 5.93 -10.07 12.39
CA GLN A 274 6.37 -10.32 11.01
C GLN A 274 6.82 -9.04 10.31
N HIS A 275 6.16 -7.91 10.61
CA HIS A 275 6.43 -6.61 10.00
C HIS A 275 6.70 -5.58 11.09
N PHE A 276 7.93 -5.09 11.15
CA PHE A 276 8.33 -4.04 12.09
C PHE A 276 8.79 -2.79 11.33
N SER A 277 8.20 -1.65 11.64
CA SER A 277 8.52 -0.41 10.95
C SER A 277 8.60 0.76 11.94
N ILE A 278 9.68 1.53 11.87
CA ILE A 278 9.81 2.85 12.47
C ILE A 278 10.17 3.82 11.34
N LYS A 279 9.31 4.82 11.08
CA LYS A 279 9.52 5.80 10.00
C LYS A 279 9.44 7.22 10.52
N THR A 280 10.27 8.11 9.98
CA THR A 280 10.25 9.54 10.27
C THR A 280 10.23 9.80 11.79
N SER A 281 11.07 9.09 12.54
CA SER A 281 11.01 9.06 13.99
C SER A 281 12.39 9.28 14.62
N ARG A 282 12.41 9.74 15.88
CA ARG A 282 13.64 9.96 16.61
C ARG A 282 13.71 9.01 17.81
N PHE A 283 14.72 8.14 17.83
CA PHE A 283 14.95 7.18 18.90
C PHE A 283 16.44 6.96 19.22
N LEU A 284 17.33 7.68 18.52
CA LEU A 284 18.75 7.66 18.81
C LEU A 284 19.08 8.68 19.92
N ASP A 285 20.09 8.38 20.71
CA ASP A 285 20.63 9.31 21.70
C ASP A 285 21.18 10.60 21.05
N ASN A 286 21.39 11.64 21.86
CA ASN A 286 21.85 12.95 21.38
C ASN A 286 23.17 12.89 20.57
N ASN A 287 23.98 11.85 20.75
CA ASN A 287 25.19 11.61 19.97
C ASN A 287 24.95 10.80 18.69
N GLY A 288 23.73 10.28 18.46
CA GLY A 288 23.29 9.57 17.25
C GLY A 288 24.14 8.35 16.85
N SER A 289 24.97 7.80 17.76
CA SER A 289 26.02 6.86 17.39
C SER A 289 25.66 5.38 17.58
N LEU A 290 24.71 5.07 18.46
CA LEU A 290 24.37 3.70 18.83
C LEU A 290 22.87 3.47 18.80
N LEU A 291 22.48 2.27 18.35
CA LEU A 291 21.10 1.80 18.41
C LEU A 291 20.75 1.32 19.83
N PRO A 292 19.49 1.49 20.26
CA PRO A 292 19.02 0.94 21.53
C PRO A 292 19.23 -0.58 21.61
N SER A 293 19.74 -1.04 22.74
CA SER A 293 20.07 -2.47 22.93
C SER A 293 18.84 -3.38 22.86
N GLY A 294 17.67 -2.91 23.33
CA GLY A 294 16.41 -3.63 23.21
C GLY A 294 15.96 -3.82 21.76
N LEU A 295 16.20 -2.83 20.89
CA LEU A 295 15.92 -2.99 19.46
C LEU A 295 16.83 -4.05 18.85
N LEU A 296 18.13 -4.06 19.17
CA LEU A 296 19.05 -5.07 18.65
C LEU A 296 18.68 -6.48 19.14
N LEU A 297 18.30 -6.61 20.42
CA LEU A 297 17.81 -7.87 20.97
C LEU A 297 16.53 -8.33 20.26
N PHE A 298 15.57 -7.44 20.06
CA PHE A 298 14.35 -7.71 19.32
C PHE A 298 14.65 -8.21 17.90
N LEU A 299 15.52 -7.54 17.16
CA LEU A 299 15.91 -7.95 15.80
C LEU A 299 16.60 -9.31 15.76
N SER A 300 17.40 -9.64 16.78
CA SER A 300 18.12 -10.93 16.85
C SER A 300 17.21 -12.10 17.28
N SER A 301 16.14 -11.82 18.04
CA SER A 301 15.24 -12.84 18.61
C SER A 301 14.03 -13.19 17.73
N GLY A 302 13.75 -12.37 16.71
CA GLY A 302 12.55 -12.48 15.88
C GLY A 302 12.63 -13.56 14.82
N ARG A 303 12.18 -14.78 15.09
CA ARG A 303 12.11 -15.86 14.08
C ARG A 303 11.09 -15.59 12.97
N SER A 304 10.00 -14.91 13.28
CA SER A 304 8.90 -14.60 12.34
C SER A 304 9.10 -13.33 11.55
N LEU A 305 10.14 -12.53 11.88
CA LEU A 305 10.36 -11.22 11.25
C LEU A 305 10.68 -11.39 9.77
N SER A 306 9.80 -10.88 8.90
CA SER A 306 9.92 -10.96 7.45
C SER A 306 10.17 -9.59 6.79
N SER A 307 9.80 -8.49 7.46
CA SER A 307 9.97 -7.12 6.95
C SER A 307 10.44 -6.19 8.04
N LEU A 308 11.54 -5.49 7.78
CA LEU A 308 12.10 -4.44 8.62
C LEU A 308 12.20 -3.15 7.83
N SER A 309 11.56 -2.08 8.33
CA SER A 309 11.71 -0.73 7.76
C SER A 309 12.12 0.26 8.85
N LEU A 310 13.23 0.93 8.64
CA LEU A 310 13.77 1.98 9.51
C LEU A 310 14.05 3.25 8.70
N SER A 311 13.10 3.64 7.85
CA SER A 311 13.19 4.76 6.92
C SER A 311 13.06 6.10 7.65
N ASP A 312 13.89 7.09 7.27
CA ASP A 312 13.84 8.47 7.77
C ASP A 312 13.95 8.57 9.31
N ASN A 313 15.01 7.96 9.85
CA ASN A 313 15.26 7.97 11.30
C ASN A 313 16.61 8.60 11.67
N ASN A 314 17.24 9.29 10.73
CA ASN A 314 18.56 9.87 10.92
C ASN A 314 19.63 8.83 11.32
N LEU A 315 19.53 7.62 10.79
CA LEU A 315 20.52 6.57 11.00
C LEU A 315 21.82 6.94 10.29
N ASN A 316 22.95 6.73 10.96
CA ASN A 316 24.26 6.86 10.37
C ASN A 316 24.85 5.48 9.97
N LYS A 317 26.01 5.50 9.31
CA LYS A 317 26.71 4.26 8.87
C LYS A 317 26.99 3.25 9.99
N ASN A 318 27.22 3.71 11.23
CA ASN A 318 27.48 2.81 12.35
C ASN A 318 26.19 2.09 12.78
N CYS A 319 25.06 2.81 12.83
CA CYS A 319 23.75 2.22 13.08
C CYS A 319 23.40 1.18 12.02
N ALA A 320 23.60 1.49 10.73
CA ALA A 320 23.34 0.55 9.64
C ALA A 320 24.22 -0.72 9.72
N ARG A 321 25.50 -0.55 10.09
CA ARG A 321 26.41 -1.69 10.36
C ARG A 321 25.96 -2.53 11.54
N MET A 322 25.47 -1.92 12.62
CA MET A 322 24.94 -2.66 13.76
C MET A 322 23.71 -3.48 13.37
N ILE A 323 22.79 -2.89 12.58
CA ILE A 323 21.63 -3.61 12.03
C ILE A 323 22.10 -4.80 11.19
N LEU A 324 22.97 -4.57 10.23
CA LEU A 324 23.47 -5.61 9.34
C LEU A 324 24.15 -6.75 10.12
N ASN A 325 25.02 -6.42 11.09
CA ASN A 325 25.68 -7.41 11.93
C ASN A 325 24.69 -8.21 12.80
N THR A 326 23.64 -7.56 13.29
CA THR A 326 22.57 -8.23 14.04
C THR A 326 21.81 -9.20 13.16
N LEU A 327 21.45 -8.77 11.93
CA LEU A 327 20.73 -9.60 10.97
C LEU A 327 21.60 -10.75 10.43
N LEU A 328 22.92 -10.58 10.31
CA LEU A 328 23.84 -11.66 9.96
C LEU A 328 23.78 -12.83 10.95
N ASN A 329 23.51 -12.54 12.22
CA ASN A 329 23.45 -13.53 13.29
C ASN A 329 22.03 -13.91 13.70
N ALA A 330 21.00 -13.26 13.13
CA ALA A 330 19.60 -13.50 13.49
C ALA A 330 19.05 -14.78 12.83
N LEU A 331 18.06 -15.39 13.47
CA LEU A 331 17.37 -16.59 12.96
C LEU A 331 16.14 -16.26 12.09
N SER A 332 15.88 -14.98 11.85
CA SER A 332 14.75 -14.50 11.05
C SER A 332 14.95 -14.73 9.55
N SER A 333 13.86 -14.75 8.79
CA SER A 333 13.87 -14.80 7.33
C SER A 333 13.38 -13.48 6.75
N ILE A 334 14.19 -12.42 6.86
CA ILE A 334 13.82 -11.09 6.39
C ILE A 334 13.81 -11.06 4.86
N HIS A 335 12.66 -10.73 4.28
CA HIS A 335 12.47 -10.58 2.84
C HIS A 335 12.57 -9.12 2.39
N VAL A 336 12.19 -8.18 3.25
CA VAL A 336 12.18 -6.74 2.96
C VAL A 336 13.04 -6.02 3.99
N LEU A 337 14.06 -5.31 3.51
CA LEU A 337 14.88 -4.39 4.30
C LEU A 337 14.79 -2.99 3.69
N ASP A 338 14.20 -2.06 4.43
CA ASP A 338 14.06 -0.66 4.03
C ASP A 338 14.84 0.22 5.02
N LEU A 339 15.92 0.82 4.53
CA LEU A 339 16.77 1.78 5.25
C LEU A 339 16.78 3.16 4.57
N SER A 340 15.80 3.44 3.72
CA SER A 340 15.71 4.69 2.94
C SER A 340 15.70 5.94 3.79
N GLU A 341 16.00 7.09 3.19
CA GLU A 341 15.91 8.40 3.82
C GLU A 341 16.79 8.54 5.09
N ASN A 342 18.00 7.98 5.07
CA ASN A 342 18.95 8.06 6.17
C ASN A 342 20.29 8.63 5.69
N ASN A 343 21.35 8.54 6.50
CA ASN A 343 22.70 8.96 6.12
C ASN A 343 23.70 7.83 6.39
N ILE A 344 23.63 6.78 5.56
CA ILE A 344 24.42 5.57 5.77
C ILE A 344 25.60 5.41 4.80
N ASN A 345 26.01 6.49 4.14
CA ASN A 345 27.19 6.50 3.25
C ASN A 345 28.37 5.77 3.88
N GLY A 346 28.99 4.85 3.16
CA GLY A 346 30.12 4.04 3.63
C GLY A 346 29.74 2.93 4.62
N TRP A 347 28.45 2.56 4.76
CA TRP A 347 28.00 1.54 5.72
C TRP A 347 28.54 0.14 5.42
N LEU A 348 28.78 -0.19 4.15
CA LEU A 348 29.37 -1.46 3.72
C LEU A 348 30.91 -1.43 3.71
N SER A 349 31.55 -0.25 3.78
CA SER A 349 32.98 -0.13 3.85
C SER A 349 33.51 -0.76 5.14
N HIS A 350 34.65 -1.44 5.10
CA HIS A 350 35.27 -2.10 6.26
C HIS A 350 34.50 -3.26 6.90
N ILE A 351 33.36 -3.68 6.34
CA ILE A 351 32.83 -4.99 6.70
C ILE A 351 33.87 -6.00 6.21
N LYS A 352 34.50 -6.72 7.13
CA LYS A 352 35.37 -7.84 6.79
C LYS A 352 34.49 -8.94 6.19
N TRP A 353 34.12 -8.77 4.93
CA TRP A 353 33.58 -9.86 4.14
C TRP A 353 34.68 -10.91 4.16
N GLN A 354 34.53 -11.93 5.03
CA GLN A 354 35.56 -12.97 5.12
C GLN A 354 35.77 -13.52 3.72
N SER A 355 36.92 -13.25 3.16
CA SER A 355 37.40 -13.85 1.92
C SER A 355 37.61 -15.34 2.20
N THR A 356 36.53 -16.10 2.09
CA THR A 356 36.52 -17.54 2.29
C THR A 356 37.01 -18.24 1.03
N SER A 357 38.30 -18.10 0.77
CA SER A 357 38.93 -19.02 -0.20
C SER A 357 39.03 -20.46 0.32
N ASN A 358 38.70 -20.77 1.60
CA ASN A 358 38.83 -22.15 2.12
C ASN A 358 38.09 -22.43 3.43
N VAL A 359 36.99 -21.79 3.75
CA VAL A 359 36.22 -22.18 4.94
C VAL A 359 34.84 -22.68 4.48
N HIS A 360 34.64 -24.00 4.65
CA HIS A 360 33.29 -24.54 4.77
C HIS A 360 32.53 -23.66 5.77
N LEU A 361 31.59 -22.81 5.30
CA LEU A 361 30.67 -22.10 6.18
C LEU A 361 30.07 -23.13 7.13
N PRO A 362 30.17 -22.94 8.46
CA PRO A 362 29.46 -23.81 9.38
C PRO A 362 28.00 -23.84 8.93
N SER A 363 27.43 -25.02 8.78
CA SER A 363 26.07 -25.27 8.31
C SER A 363 24.96 -24.68 9.20
N GLY A 364 25.31 -23.75 10.08
CA GLY A 364 24.43 -23.05 11.03
C GLY A 364 24.45 -21.52 10.92
N ILE A 365 25.19 -20.89 9.97
CA ILE A 365 25.15 -19.43 9.81
C ILE A 365 23.82 -19.04 9.18
N SER A 366 23.11 -18.16 9.89
CA SER A 366 21.75 -17.75 9.69
C SER A 366 21.41 -17.38 8.25
N ASN A 367 20.24 -17.81 7.82
CA ASN A 367 19.70 -17.55 6.49
C ASN A 367 19.07 -16.15 6.36
N SER A 368 19.16 -15.30 7.38
CA SER A 368 18.42 -14.03 7.46
C SER A 368 18.69 -13.10 6.27
N LEU A 369 19.95 -12.83 5.96
CA LEU A 369 20.28 -11.98 4.80
C LEU A 369 20.07 -12.71 3.47
N LYS A 370 20.21 -14.04 3.43
CA LYS A 370 19.95 -14.82 2.21
C LYS A 370 18.48 -14.79 1.80
N SER A 371 17.59 -14.46 2.71
CA SER A 371 16.16 -14.34 2.45
C SER A 371 15.76 -13.00 1.86
N ILE A 372 16.63 -11.97 1.90
CA ILE A 372 16.31 -10.63 1.41
C ILE A 372 16.03 -10.69 -0.08
N ARG A 373 14.85 -10.20 -0.45
CA ARG A 373 14.37 -10.03 -1.81
C ARG A 373 14.24 -8.56 -2.20
N VAL A 374 13.91 -7.70 -1.25
CA VAL A 374 13.72 -6.26 -1.46
C VAL A 374 14.69 -5.50 -0.55
N LEU A 375 15.54 -4.68 -1.16
CA LEU A 375 16.46 -3.79 -0.48
C LEU A 375 16.23 -2.36 -0.95
N ASN A 376 15.71 -1.52 -0.04
CA ASN A 376 15.51 -0.10 -0.30
C ASN A 376 16.57 0.73 0.41
N LEU A 377 17.39 1.41 -0.38
CA LEU A 377 18.48 2.28 0.05
C LEU A 377 18.33 3.71 -0.50
N ARG A 378 17.11 4.08 -0.93
CA ARG A 378 16.79 5.40 -1.48
C ARG A 378 17.23 6.51 -0.53
N ASN A 379 17.77 7.61 -1.06
CA ASN A 379 18.13 8.83 -0.34
C ASN A 379 19.00 8.56 0.91
N ASN A 380 20.20 8.04 0.67
CA ASN A 380 21.14 7.68 1.73
C ASN A 380 22.53 8.28 1.55
N TYR A 381 22.68 9.22 0.62
CA TYR A 381 23.97 9.81 0.24
C TYR A 381 25.01 8.78 -0.21
N LEU A 382 24.56 7.65 -0.76
CA LEU A 382 25.45 6.61 -1.28
C LEU A 382 26.20 7.13 -2.50
N GLN A 383 27.44 6.75 -2.61
CA GLN A 383 28.33 7.08 -3.71
C GLN A 383 28.78 5.83 -4.46
N LYS A 384 29.56 6.02 -5.52
CA LYS A 384 30.11 4.91 -6.33
C LYS A 384 30.80 3.81 -5.49
N ASP A 385 31.54 4.19 -4.44
CA ASP A 385 32.25 3.25 -3.59
C ASP A 385 31.30 2.33 -2.80
N ASP A 386 30.12 2.85 -2.43
CA ASP A 386 29.07 2.05 -1.77
C ASP A 386 28.47 1.03 -2.75
N VAL A 387 28.22 1.42 -3.99
CA VAL A 387 27.73 0.52 -5.04
C VAL A 387 28.79 -0.56 -5.35
N ASP A 388 30.05 -0.20 -5.41
CA ASP A 388 31.12 -1.18 -5.58
C ASP A 388 31.19 -2.20 -4.43
N CYS A 389 30.93 -1.73 -3.19
CA CYS A 389 30.82 -2.63 -2.04
C CYS A 389 29.63 -3.59 -2.11
N LEU A 390 28.51 -3.22 -2.76
CA LEU A 390 27.35 -4.11 -2.96
C LEU A 390 27.73 -5.38 -3.73
N ARG A 391 28.67 -5.29 -4.67
CA ARG A 391 29.19 -6.45 -5.41
C ARG A 391 29.74 -7.54 -4.48
N TYR A 392 30.43 -7.14 -3.42
CA TYR A 392 30.95 -8.09 -2.42
C TYR A 392 29.86 -8.61 -1.48
N ALA A 393 28.79 -7.83 -1.29
CA ALA A 393 27.63 -8.23 -0.48
C ALA A 393 26.75 -9.28 -1.15
N GLN A 394 26.85 -9.49 -2.47
CA GLN A 394 26.03 -10.41 -3.26
C GLN A 394 26.02 -11.83 -2.68
N ILE A 395 27.14 -12.32 -2.17
CA ILE A 395 27.24 -13.66 -1.57
C ILE A 395 26.29 -13.81 -0.36
N TYR A 396 26.01 -12.71 0.32
CA TYR A 396 25.15 -12.66 1.51
C TYR A 396 23.68 -12.40 1.18
N VAL A 397 23.38 -11.76 0.04
CA VAL A 397 22.03 -11.46 -0.44
C VAL A 397 21.77 -12.04 -1.85
N PRO A 398 21.93 -13.35 -2.05
CA PRO A 398 21.90 -13.98 -3.38
C PRO A 398 20.49 -14.03 -4.01
N ASN A 399 19.46 -13.65 -3.27
CA ASN A 399 18.04 -13.72 -3.68
C ASN A 399 17.41 -12.35 -3.88
N LEU A 400 18.23 -11.31 -4.04
CA LEU A 400 17.73 -9.95 -4.24
C LEU A 400 16.98 -9.84 -5.56
N GLU A 401 15.71 -9.42 -5.50
CA GLU A 401 14.78 -9.25 -6.61
C GLU A 401 14.49 -7.78 -6.90
N SER A 402 14.47 -6.92 -5.88
CA SER A 402 14.22 -5.49 -6.01
C SER A 402 15.30 -4.69 -5.29
N LEU A 403 15.94 -3.77 -6.00
CA LEU A 403 16.96 -2.86 -5.49
C LEU A 403 16.58 -1.43 -5.83
N ASP A 404 16.43 -0.60 -4.81
CA ASP A 404 16.20 0.83 -4.94
C ASP A 404 17.41 1.61 -4.42
N LEU A 405 18.09 2.29 -5.34
CA LEU A 405 19.21 3.20 -5.10
C LEU A 405 18.88 4.66 -5.44
N SER A 406 17.60 4.97 -5.71
CA SER A 406 17.16 6.31 -6.12
C SER A 406 17.59 7.39 -5.11
N ASP A 407 17.68 8.62 -5.59
CA ASP A 407 18.07 9.79 -4.78
C ASP A 407 19.45 9.65 -4.09
N ASN A 408 20.39 9.00 -4.74
CA ASN A 408 21.76 8.87 -4.29
C ASN A 408 22.74 9.34 -5.39
N PRO A 409 23.76 10.15 -5.08
CA PRO A 409 24.72 10.64 -6.06
C PRO A 409 25.74 9.55 -6.44
N ILE A 410 25.26 8.49 -7.10
CA ILE A 410 26.11 7.34 -7.50
C ILE A 410 26.86 7.59 -8.79
N GLU A 411 26.36 8.51 -9.63
CA GLU A 411 26.95 8.91 -10.89
C GLU A 411 27.16 7.73 -11.90
N ASP A 412 27.71 8.01 -13.07
CA ASP A 412 28.00 6.99 -14.10
C ASP A 412 29.01 5.94 -13.62
N ASP A 413 29.93 6.31 -12.73
CA ASP A 413 30.91 5.40 -12.17
C ASP A 413 30.25 4.34 -11.28
N GLY A 414 29.24 4.74 -10.46
CA GLY A 414 28.45 3.78 -9.69
C GLY A 414 27.64 2.85 -10.59
N VAL A 415 27.11 3.36 -11.71
CA VAL A 415 26.42 2.51 -12.69
C VAL A 415 27.36 1.47 -13.29
N ARG A 416 28.64 1.79 -13.57
CA ARG A 416 29.62 0.79 -14.04
C ARG A 416 29.83 -0.32 -13.01
N SER A 417 29.92 0.02 -11.72
CA SER A 417 30.01 -0.96 -10.65
C SER A 417 28.73 -1.80 -10.55
N LEU A 418 27.56 -1.18 -10.75
CA LEU A 418 26.27 -1.85 -10.77
C LEU A 418 26.14 -2.81 -11.96
N ILE A 419 26.59 -2.44 -13.14
CA ILE A 419 26.63 -3.31 -14.32
C ILE A 419 27.39 -4.60 -13.99
N THR A 420 28.58 -4.47 -13.40
CA THR A 420 29.35 -5.63 -12.97
C THR A 420 28.60 -6.51 -11.96
N TYR A 421 27.85 -5.90 -11.04
CA TYR A 421 26.98 -6.64 -10.11
C TYR A 421 25.86 -7.39 -10.85
N LEU A 422 25.19 -6.75 -11.81
CA LEU A 422 24.06 -7.32 -12.55
C LEU A 422 24.49 -8.49 -13.45
N GLU A 423 25.68 -8.46 -14.02
CA GLU A 423 26.23 -9.57 -14.83
C GLU A 423 26.33 -10.89 -14.04
N TYR A 424 26.55 -10.80 -12.72
CA TYR A 424 26.63 -11.96 -11.83
C TYR A 424 25.32 -12.27 -11.09
N SER A 425 24.35 -11.33 -11.06
CA SER A 425 23.10 -11.41 -10.29
C SER A 425 21.88 -11.55 -11.21
N CYS A 426 21.56 -12.77 -11.57
CA CYS A 426 20.44 -13.04 -12.50
C CYS A 426 19.03 -13.02 -11.84
N LYS A 427 18.88 -12.45 -10.63
CA LYS A 427 17.58 -12.44 -9.91
C LYS A 427 16.93 -11.07 -9.78
N ILE A 428 17.58 -10.00 -10.17
CA ILE A 428 17.00 -8.66 -10.10
C ILE A 428 15.84 -8.56 -11.10
N VAL A 429 14.65 -8.31 -10.57
CA VAL A 429 13.40 -8.10 -11.30
C VAL A 429 13.09 -6.61 -11.41
N GLU A 430 13.39 -5.85 -10.38
CA GLU A 430 13.14 -4.42 -10.29
C GLU A 430 14.41 -3.67 -9.90
N LEU A 431 14.75 -2.65 -10.69
CA LEU A 431 15.89 -1.75 -10.45
C LEU A 431 15.43 -0.29 -10.52
N ARG A 432 15.73 0.48 -9.47
CA ARG A 432 15.41 1.90 -9.38
C ARG A 432 16.65 2.75 -9.20
N LEU A 433 16.82 3.71 -10.09
CA LEU A 433 17.95 4.65 -10.18
C LEU A 433 17.45 6.06 -10.49
N GLU A 434 16.31 6.48 -9.90
CA GLU A 434 15.76 7.82 -10.05
C GLU A 434 16.70 8.84 -9.40
N ASN A 435 16.91 10.01 -10.02
CA ASN A 435 17.68 11.11 -9.44
C ASN A 435 19.04 10.65 -8.87
N CYS A 436 19.84 9.96 -9.68
CA CYS A 436 21.13 9.39 -9.27
C CYS A 436 22.32 10.11 -9.91
N GLU A 437 22.13 11.33 -10.44
CA GLU A 437 23.15 12.13 -11.15
C GLU A 437 23.73 11.41 -12.37
N LEU A 438 22.90 10.60 -13.04
CA LEU A 438 23.31 9.83 -14.22
C LEU A 438 23.31 10.71 -15.46
N THR A 439 24.30 10.49 -16.34
CA THR A 439 24.32 11.10 -17.67
C THR A 439 23.78 10.14 -18.74
N CYS A 440 23.52 10.70 -19.92
CA CYS A 440 23.13 9.91 -21.11
C CYS A 440 24.10 8.73 -21.38
N ASN A 441 25.41 8.89 -21.13
CA ASN A 441 26.39 7.85 -21.37
C ASN A 441 26.29 6.71 -20.36
N GLY A 442 26.16 7.00 -19.06
CA GLY A 442 25.98 5.98 -18.03
C GLY A 442 24.74 5.15 -18.26
N VAL A 443 23.59 5.83 -18.54
CA VAL A 443 22.34 5.12 -18.81
C VAL A 443 22.40 4.32 -20.11
N ARG A 444 23.04 4.83 -21.17
CA ARG A 444 23.23 4.06 -22.42
C ARG A 444 23.97 2.74 -22.15
N CYS A 445 25.10 2.79 -21.44
CA CYS A 445 25.85 1.60 -21.05
C CYS A 445 24.99 0.62 -20.22
N LEU A 446 24.16 1.16 -19.30
CA LEU A 446 23.23 0.33 -18.51
C LEU A 446 22.21 -0.38 -19.41
N LEU A 447 21.52 0.35 -20.29
CA LEU A 447 20.50 -0.21 -21.19
C LEU A 447 21.12 -1.25 -22.15
N GLU A 448 22.32 -1.02 -22.64
CA GLU A 448 23.07 -1.98 -23.47
C GLU A 448 23.38 -3.26 -22.68
N CYS A 449 23.89 -3.16 -21.46
CA CYS A 449 24.12 -4.31 -20.57
C CYS A 449 22.81 -5.08 -20.33
N LEU A 450 21.74 -4.39 -19.87
CA LEU A 450 20.47 -5.03 -19.59
C LEU A 450 19.87 -5.74 -20.81
N SER A 451 20.15 -5.23 -22.01
CA SER A 451 19.65 -5.80 -23.28
C SER A 451 20.28 -7.14 -23.65
N VAL A 452 21.45 -7.47 -23.08
CA VAL A 452 22.19 -8.72 -23.39
C VAL A 452 22.13 -9.73 -22.23
N LEU A 453 21.59 -9.36 -21.07
CA LEU A 453 21.41 -10.29 -19.97
C LEU A 453 20.43 -11.41 -20.34
N GLU A 454 20.71 -12.63 -19.91
CA GLU A 454 19.83 -13.78 -20.10
C GLU A 454 18.46 -13.58 -19.45
N LYS A 455 18.44 -12.91 -18.29
CA LYS A 455 17.23 -12.55 -17.52
C LYS A 455 17.30 -11.08 -17.13
N PRO A 456 16.93 -10.16 -18.02
CA PRO A 456 16.92 -8.75 -17.69
C PRO A 456 15.85 -8.42 -16.64
N PRO A 457 16.01 -7.33 -15.87
CA PRO A 457 14.94 -6.79 -15.04
C PRO A 457 13.70 -6.54 -15.87
N THR A 458 12.54 -6.84 -15.27
CA THR A 458 11.24 -6.54 -15.89
C THR A 458 10.71 -5.15 -15.55
N SER A 459 11.29 -4.50 -14.54
CA SER A 459 10.97 -3.14 -14.11
C SER A 459 12.25 -2.32 -13.96
N LEU A 460 12.29 -1.17 -14.63
CA LEU A 460 13.40 -0.21 -14.57
C LEU A 460 12.84 1.20 -14.35
N SER A 461 13.41 1.92 -13.37
CA SER A 461 13.19 3.36 -13.19
C SER A 461 14.51 4.11 -13.26
N ILE A 462 14.59 5.10 -14.15
CA ILE A 462 15.73 5.99 -14.36
C ILE A 462 15.26 7.46 -14.44
N GLY A 463 14.07 7.73 -13.93
CA GLY A 463 13.47 9.08 -13.91
C GLY A 463 14.32 10.11 -13.19
N SER A 464 14.03 11.37 -13.41
CA SER A 464 14.68 12.53 -12.77
C SER A 464 16.22 12.56 -12.93
N ASN A 465 16.75 11.94 -13.99
CA ASN A 465 18.14 12.08 -14.42
C ASN A 465 18.19 12.93 -15.70
N PRO A 466 19.00 13.97 -15.80
CA PRO A 466 18.98 14.89 -16.96
C PRO A 466 19.70 14.28 -18.18
N LEU A 467 19.09 13.28 -18.82
CA LEU A 467 19.67 12.50 -19.92
C LEU A 467 19.63 13.21 -21.27
N GLY A 468 18.63 14.07 -21.49
CA GLY A 468 18.40 14.79 -22.74
C GLY A 468 17.85 13.90 -23.86
N SER A 469 17.74 14.48 -25.08
CA SER A 469 17.09 13.81 -26.21
C SER A 469 17.94 12.70 -26.88
N GLU A 470 19.24 12.66 -26.61
CA GLU A 470 20.14 11.68 -27.22
C GLU A 470 19.89 10.24 -26.75
N ILE A 471 19.31 10.06 -25.56
CA ILE A 471 18.96 8.75 -25.02
C ILE A 471 17.78 8.10 -25.76
N GLY A 472 16.98 8.87 -26.51
CA GLY A 472 15.72 8.43 -27.11
C GLY A 472 15.84 7.13 -27.90
N ALA A 473 16.83 7.04 -28.82
CA ALA A 473 17.04 5.81 -29.59
C ALA A 473 17.37 4.60 -28.73
N SER A 474 18.17 4.77 -27.66
CA SER A 474 18.51 3.67 -26.75
C SER A 474 17.26 3.20 -25.96
N ILE A 475 16.39 4.12 -25.56
CA ILE A 475 15.10 3.80 -24.91
C ILE A 475 14.21 3.01 -25.87
N GLY A 476 14.05 3.47 -27.11
CA GLY A 476 13.24 2.76 -28.13
C GLY A 476 13.73 1.31 -28.35
N LYS A 477 15.03 1.12 -28.51
CA LYS A 477 15.66 -0.22 -28.62
C LYS A 477 15.44 -1.06 -27.39
N PHE A 478 15.55 -0.48 -26.21
CA PHE A 478 15.37 -1.20 -24.94
C PHE A 478 13.90 -1.65 -24.73
N LEU A 479 12.93 -0.85 -25.14
CA LEU A 479 11.50 -1.23 -25.10
C LEU A 479 11.25 -2.55 -25.86
N CYS A 480 11.93 -2.78 -26.97
CA CYS A 480 11.86 -4.01 -27.76
C CYS A 480 12.49 -5.24 -27.05
N LYS A 481 13.20 -5.07 -25.93
CA LYS A 481 13.84 -6.17 -25.18
C LYS A 481 12.93 -6.84 -24.15
N GLY A 482 11.66 -6.47 -24.09
CA GLY A 482 10.67 -7.17 -23.29
C GLY A 482 10.51 -6.65 -21.87
N ILE A 483 10.94 -5.43 -21.59
CA ILE A 483 10.63 -4.73 -20.33
C ILE A 483 9.11 -4.64 -20.12
N LEU A 484 8.65 -4.84 -18.87
CA LEU A 484 7.23 -4.78 -18.53
C LEU A 484 6.83 -3.43 -17.91
N SER A 485 7.75 -2.82 -17.16
CA SER A 485 7.52 -1.51 -16.51
C SER A 485 8.73 -0.62 -16.71
N LEU A 486 8.52 0.59 -17.26
CA LEU A 486 9.58 1.56 -17.49
C LEU A 486 9.15 2.93 -16.96
N ASP A 487 10.00 3.49 -16.07
CA ASP A 487 9.85 4.85 -15.59
C ASP A 487 11.01 5.72 -16.09
N ILE A 488 10.64 6.71 -16.92
CA ILE A 488 11.52 7.71 -17.51
C ILE A 488 10.97 9.13 -17.31
N ASP A 489 10.34 9.35 -16.13
CA ASP A 489 9.86 10.66 -15.70
C ASP A 489 11.01 11.66 -15.69
N ASP A 490 10.77 12.87 -16.20
CA ASP A 490 11.68 14.03 -16.06
C ASP A 490 13.15 13.75 -16.46
N ILE A 491 13.36 13.04 -17.56
CA ILE A 491 14.73 12.79 -18.09
C ILE A 491 15.14 13.82 -19.15
N GLY A 492 14.30 14.80 -19.48
CA GLY A 492 14.57 15.82 -20.48
C GLY A 492 14.55 15.29 -21.92
N LEU A 493 13.74 14.28 -22.21
CA LEU A 493 13.69 13.59 -23.51
C LEU A 493 13.33 14.56 -24.66
N GLY A 494 12.40 15.48 -24.43
CA GLY A 494 11.97 16.46 -25.42
C GLY A 494 11.34 15.85 -26.68
N SER A 495 10.89 16.69 -27.60
CA SER A 495 10.29 16.29 -28.88
C SER A 495 11.24 15.38 -29.69
N SER A 496 12.49 15.79 -29.85
CA SER A 496 13.50 15.03 -30.61
C SER A 496 13.77 13.64 -30.04
N GLY A 497 13.78 13.51 -28.71
CA GLY A 497 13.98 12.22 -28.05
C GLY A 497 12.82 11.27 -28.26
N PHE A 498 11.57 11.77 -28.18
CA PHE A 498 10.39 10.96 -28.49
C PHE A 498 10.38 10.49 -29.95
N LEU A 499 10.77 11.34 -30.89
CA LEU A 499 10.90 10.94 -32.30
C LEU A 499 11.93 9.84 -32.48
N LYS A 500 13.14 9.98 -31.89
CA LYS A 500 14.19 8.95 -31.94
C LYS A 500 13.72 7.64 -31.29
N ALA A 501 13.03 7.70 -30.16
CA ALA A 501 12.51 6.50 -29.48
C ALA A 501 11.44 5.80 -30.35
N GLN A 502 10.56 6.57 -30.97
CA GLN A 502 9.48 6.08 -31.81
C GLN A 502 10.02 5.37 -33.08
N GLU A 503 11.09 5.88 -33.69
CA GLU A 503 11.72 5.29 -34.88
C GLU A 503 12.24 3.87 -34.62
N GLU A 504 12.72 3.59 -33.41
CA GLU A 504 13.28 2.30 -33.02
C GLU A 504 12.22 1.24 -32.65
N ILE A 505 10.95 1.62 -32.45
CA ILE A 505 9.87 0.68 -32.18
C ILE A 505 9.37 0.07 -33.50
N VAL A 506 9.80 -1.14 -33.80
CA VAL A 506 9.48 -1.85 -35.05
C VAL A 506 8.83 -3.22 -34.82
N GLU A 507 8.73 -3.69 -33.58
CA GLU A 507 8.15 -4.98 -33.19
C GLU A 507 7.25 -4.83 -31.97
N ASP A 508 6.43 -5.86 -31.66
CA ASP A 508 5.51 -5.85 -30.54
C ASP A 508 6.24 -5.75 -29.20
N LEU A 509 5.75 -4.87 -28.36
CA LEU A 509 6.30 -4.57 -27.04
C LEU A 509 5.55 -5.36 -25.96
N LYS A 510 6.30 -5.79 -24.93
CA LYS A 510 5.73 -6.44 -23.74
C LYS A 510 5.37 -5.45 -22.62
N ILE A 511 5.54 -4.16 -22.85
CA ILE A 511 5.32 -3.11 -21.87
C ILE A 511 3.88 -3.13 -21.34
N ILE A 512 3.74 -3.10 -20.03
CA ILE A 512 2.46 -3.07 -19.32
C ILE A 512 2.23 -1.70 -18.71
N CYS A 513 3.28 -1.09 -18.17
CA CYS A 513 3.22 0.21 -17.52
C CYS A 513 4.38 1.08 -18.01
N ILE A 514 4.09 2.35 -18.32
CA ILE A 514 5.11 3.32 -18.67
C ILE A 514 4.82 4.68 -18.06
N ASN A 515 5.84 5.29 -17.45
CA ASN A 515 5.82 6.68 -16.99
C ASN A 515 6.78 7.51 -17.87
N ILE A 516 6.20 8.43 -18.62
CA ILE A 516 6.90 9.36 -19.52
C ILE A 516 6.60 10.81 -19.15
N SER A 517 6.12 11.07 -17.94
CA SER A 517 5.72 12.40 -17.50
C SER A 517 6.89 13.39 -17.47
N LYS A 518 6.59 14.68 -17.49
CA LYS A 518 7.53 15.83 -17.39
C LYS A 518 8.66 15.89 -18.45
N ASN A 519 8.52 15.25 -19.59
CA ASN A 519 9.57 15.19 -20.63
C ASN A 519 9.45 16.29 -21.69
N ARG A 520 8.46 17.19 -21.62
CA ARG A 520 8.30 18.36 -22.51
C ARG A 520 8.30 18.01 -24.00
N GLY A 521 7.76 16.85 -24.38
CA GLY A 521 7.79 16.35 -25.76
C GLY A 521 6.72 16.95 -26.68
N GLY A 522 5.78 17.74 -26.16
CA GLY A 522 4.73 18.37 -26.94
C GLY A 522 3.90 17.35 -27.72
N ILE A 523 3.58 17.65 -28.96
CA ILE A 523 2.77 16.77 -29.82
C ILE A 523 3.43 15.42 -30.11
N ASP A 524 4.76 15.34 -30.07
CA ASP A 524 5.48 14.09 -30.34
C ASP A 524 5.34 13.08 -29.20
N THR A 525 5.06 13.54 -27.97
CA THR A 525 4.61 12.65 -26.88
C THR A 525 3.30 11.94 -27.25
N ALA A 526 2.33 12.66 -27.82
CA ALA A 526 1.05 12.06 -28.24
C ALA A 526 1.23 11.04 -29.37
N LYS A 527 2.11 11.32 -30.33
CA LYS A 527 2.46 10.37 -31.40
C LYS A 527 3.13 9.12 -30.83
N PHE A 528 4.04 9.29 -29.86
CA PHE A 528 4.69 8.18 -29.18
C PHE A 528 3.66 7.30 -28.42
N ILE A 529 2.71 7.91 -27.69
CA ILE A 529 1.61 7.20 -27.03
C ILE A 529 0.77 6.42 -28.05
N SER A 530 0.40 7.06 -29.18
CA SER A 530 -0.35 6.39 -30.26
C SER A 530 0.42 5.20 -30.84
N LYS A 531 1.75 5.31 -30.97
CA LYS A 531 2.61 4.21 -31.38
C LYS A 531 2.58 3.07 -30.34
N LEU A 532 2.67 3.41 -29.04
CA LEU A 532 2.58 2.40 -27.96
C LEU A 532 1.25 1.63 -28.03
N PHE A 533 0.13 2.30 -28.28
CA PHE A 533 -1.16 1.62 -28.42
C PHE A 533 -1.18 0.61 -29.57
N SER A 534 -0.43 0.87 -30.64
CA SER A 534 -0.36 -0.01 -31.80
C SER A 534 0.55 -1.21 -31.60
N TYR A 535 1.63 -1.05 -30.81
CA TYR A 535 2.67 -2.06 -30.64
C TYR A 535 2.71 -2.72 -29.26
N ALA A 536 1.93 -2.23 -28.27
CA ALA A 536 1.91 -2.75 -26.90
C ALA A 536 0.50 -3.27 -26.53
N PRO A 537 0.09 -4.45 -26.98
CA PRO A 537 -1.26 -4.98 -26.74
C PRO A 537 -1.57 -5.27 -25.25
N GLU A 538 -0.55 -5.41 -24.43
CA GLU A 538 -0.67 -5.65 -22.99
C GLU A 538 -0.60 -4.39 -22.12
N LEU A 539 -0.58 -3.21 -22.72
CA LEU A 539 -0.43 -1.93 -22.03
C LEU A 539 -1.66 -1.60 -21.18
N VAL A 540 -1.43 -1.41 -19.87
CA VAL A 540 -2.46 -1.17 -18.84
C VAL A 540 -2.40 0.25 -18.31
N ALA A 541 -1.21 0.84 -18.16
CA ALA A 541 -1.06 2.15 -17.56
C ALA A 541 -0.02 3.03 -18.28
N ILE A 542 -0.41 4.28 -18.54
CA ILE A 542 0.47 5.33 -19.03
C ILE A 542 0.33 6.55 -18.11
N ASN A 543 1.47 7.06 -17.63
CA ASN A 543 1.57 8.41 -17.09
C ASN A 543 2.31 9.31 -18.11
N ALA A 544 1.63 10.29 -18.68
CA ALA A 544 2.16 11.26 -19.63
C ALA A 544 1.85 12.71 -19.20
N GLY A 545 1.68 12.92 -17.89
CA GLY A 545 1.44 14.26 -17.34
C GLY A 545 2.59 15.22 -17.63
N PHE A 546 2.29 16.51 -17.67
CA PHE A 546 3.27 17.60 -17.76
C PHE A 546 4.22 17.52 -18.98
N ASN A 547 3.73 17.09 -20.13
CA ASN A 547 4.53 16.97 -21.36
C ASN A 547 4.39 18.14 -22.34
N LEU A 548 3.70 19.21 -21.95
CA LEU A 548 3.41 20.37 -22.81
C LEU A 548 2.64 19.98 -24.09
N MET A 549 1.83 18.94 -24.02
CA MET A 549 1.02 18.50 -25.15
C MET A 549 -0.05 19.54 -25.46
N PRO A 550 -0.17 19.98 -26.73
CA PRO A 550 -1.24 20.88 -27.17
C PRO A 550 -2.59 20.14 -27.26
N ALA A 551 -3.69 20.86 -27.34
CA ALA A 551 -5.05 20.30 -27.36
C ALA A 551 -5.30 19.28 -28.49
N GLU A 552 -4.65 19.47 -29.64
CA GLU A 552 -4.74 18.59 -30.81
C GLU A 552 -4.21 17.17 -30.50
N SER A 553 -3.36 17.03 -29.49
CA SER A 553 -2.80 15.76 -29.05
C SER A 553 -3.89 14.76 -28.64
N LEU A 554 -5.02 15.24 -28.12
CA LEU A 554 -6.14 14.38 -27.72
C LEU A 554 -6.74 13.61 -28.90
N ALA A 555 -6.78 14.22 -30.09
CA ALA A 555 -7.27 13.55 -31.29
C ALA A 555 -6.33 12.42 -31.73
N ILE A 556 -5.00 12.62 -31.61
CA ILE A 556 -3.97 11.61 -31.93
C ILE A 556 -4.07 10.44 -30.96
N ILE A 557 -4.14 10.73 -29.66
CA ILE A 557 -4.27 9.72 -28.60
C ILE A 557 -5.56 8.94 -28.77
N GLY A 558 -6.69 9.62 -28.97
CA GLY A 558 -8.01 9.00 -29.15
C GLY A 558 -8.09 8.08 -30.36
N SER A 559 -7.39 8.41 -31.46
CA SER A 559 -7.34 7.54 -32.64
C SER A 559 -6.57 6.23 -32.38
N GLY A 560 -5.48 6.30 -31.62
CA GLY A 560 -4.68 5.13 -31.26
C GLY A 560 -5.35 4.25 -30.20
N LEU A 561 -6.10 4.85 -29.30
CA LEU A 561 -6.71 4.15 -28.17
C LEU A 561 -7.73 3.09 -28.58
N VAL A 562 -8.40 3.25 -29.74
CA VAL A 562 -9.34 2.27 -30.26
C VAL A 562 -8.70 0.89 -30.46
N ALA A 563 -7.38 0.85 -30.66
CA ALA A 563 -6.61 -0.38 -30.84
C ALA A 563 -6.28 -1.10 -29.53
N ASN A 564 -6.36 -0.41 -28.38
CA ASN A 564 -5.99 -0.97 -27.09
C ASN A 564 -7.21 -1.20 -26.19
N GLY A 565 -7.57 -2.47 -25.96
CA GLY A 565 -8.71 -2.86 -25.10
C GLY A 565 -8.35 -3.12 -23.62
N LYS A 566 -7.06 -2.97 -23.21
CA LYS A 566 -6.57 -3.31 -21.87
C LYS A 566 -6.17 -2.11 -21.01
N LEU A 567 -6.17 -0.91 -21.56
CA LEU A 567 -5.77 0.29 -20.83
C LEU A 567 -6.75 0.60 -19.68
N GLU A 568 -6.22 0.65 -18.47
CA GLU A 568 -6.96 0.97 -17.24
C GLU A 568 -6.63 2.36 -16.69
N LEU A 569 -5.43 2.90 -17.00
CA LEU A 569 -4.98 4.21 -16.52
C LEU A 569 -4.27 4.99 -17.63
N LEU A 570 -4.77 6.18 -17.90
CA LEU A 570 -4.09 7.17 -18.73
C LEU A 570 -4.09 8.50 -17.98
N ASP A 571 -2.92 8.94 -17.51
CA ASP A 571 -2.75 10.24 -16.86
C ASP A 571 -2.19 11.25 -17.88
N LEU A 572 -2.96 12.29 -18.16
CA LEU A 572 -2.60 13.41 -19.03
C LEU A 572 -2.60 14.75 -18.28
N SER A 573 -2.54 14.72 -16.95
CA SER A 573 -2.57 15.93 -16.12
C SER A 573 -1.48 16.92 -16.51
N GLY A 574 -1.75 18.22 -16.32
CA GLY A 574 -0.78 19.29 -16.61
C GLY A 574 -0.47 19.55 -18.09
N ASN A 575 -1.23 18.95 -19.03
CA ASN A 575 -1.16 19.25 -20.45
C ASN A 575 -2.30 20.19 -20.87
N ALA A 576 -2.19 20.83 -22.04
CA ALA A 576 -3.24 21.72 -22.53
C ALA A 576 -4.53 20.94 -22.80
N SER A 577 -5.63 21.37 -22.20
CA SER A 577 -6.95 20.78 -22.45
C SER A 577 -7.85 21.77 -23.17
N CYS A 578 -8.64 21.30 -24.14
CA CYS A 578 -9.74 22.04 -24.71
C CYS A 578 -11.04 21.30 -24.31
N GLU A 579 -11.90 21.94 -23.50
CA GLU A 579 -13.10 21.31 -22.92
C GLU A 579 -13.99 20.64 -23.97
N ASN A 580 -14.08 21.20 -25.17
CA ASN A 580 -14.92 20.69 -26.26
C ASN A 580 -14.33 19.45 -26.97
N SER A 581 -13.01 19.28 -27.00
CA SER A 581 -12.36 18.11 -27.62
C SER A 581 -12.18 16.98 -26.63
N ALA A 582 -12.02 17.29 -25.34
CA ALA A 582 -11.96 16.29 -24.26
C ALA A 582 -13.27 15.48 -24.16
N ALA A 583 -14.44 16.13 -24.25
CA ALA A 583 -15.74 15.46 -24.16
C ALA A 583 -15.97 14.43 -25.30
N SER A 584 -15.49 14.71 -26.52
CA SER A 584 -15.67 13.77 -27.65
C SER A 584 -14.73 12.56 -27.59
N VAL A 585 -13.56 12.72 -26.94
CA VAL A 585 -12.61 11.64 -26.69
C VAL A 585 -13.05 10.85 -25.46
N LEU A 586 -13.48 11.54 -24.39
CA LEU A 586 -13.99 10.95 -23.15
C LEU A 586 -15.23 10.07 -23.39
N GLY A 587 -16.16 10.48 -24.23
CA GLY A 587 -17.34 9.68 -24.57
C GLY A 587 -17.02 8.32 -25.23
N LYS A 588 -15.81 8.18 -25.80
CA LYS A 588 -15.31 6.87 -26.28
C LYS A 588 -14.64 6.05 -25.17
N PHE A 589 -14.17 6.69 -24.11
CA PHE A 589 -13.54 6.05 -22.95
C PHE A 589 -14.56 5.52 -21.94
N GLU A 590 -15.72 6.17 -21.79
CA GLU A 590 -16.78 5.76 -20.85
C GLU A 590 -17.37 4.38 -21.17
N ILE A 591 -17.19 3.88 -22.40
CA ILE A 591 -17.72 2.57 -22.82
C ILE A 591 -17.05 1.40 -22.08
N ASN A 592 -15.81 1.55 -21.58
CA ASN A 592 -15.08 0.48 -20.85
C ASN A 592 -15.06 0.64 -19.33
N GLY A 593 -15.67 1.66 -18.76
CA GLY A 593 -16.02 1.81 -17.33
C GLY A 593 -14.87 1.85 -16.32
N LYS A 594 -13.59 1.96 -16.73
CA LYS A 594 -12.43 1.87 -15.82
C LYS A 594 -11.35 2.94 -16.04
N LEU A 595 -11.61 3.95 -16.84
CA LEU A 595 -10.60 4.95 -17.15
C LEU A 595 -10.69 6.11 -16.16
N VAL A 596 -9.57 6.40 -15.46
CA VAL A 596 -9.44 7.60 -14.62
C VAL A 596 -8.63 8.62 -15.38
N LEU A 597 -9.30 9.67 -15.89
CA LEU A 597 -8.65 10.86 -16.42
C LEU A 597 -8.65 11.92 -15.33
N ASP A 598 -7.49 12.23 -14.76
CA ASP A 598 -7.33 13.32 -13.83
C ASP A 598 -6.95 14.59 -14.62
N PHE A 599 -7.95 15.35 -15.06
CA PHE A 599 -7.72 16.70 -15.59
C PHE A 599 -7.67 17.66 -14.39
N LEU A 600 -6.48 18.03 -13.97
CA LEU A 600 -6.33 19.20 -13.13
C LEU A 600 -6.70 20.42 -13.98
N SER A 601 -7.73 21.16 -13.54
CA SER A 601 -8.00 22.49 -14.05
C SER A 601 -6.70 23.29 -14.05
N SER A 602 -6.39 23.92 -15.19
CA SER A 602 -5.19 24.75 -15.36
C SER A 602 -4.94 25.61 -14.13
N PRO A 603 -3.73 25.65 -13.56
CA PRO A 603 -3.41 26.64 -12.56
C PRO A 603 -3.65 28.01 -13.19
N ALA A 604 -4.32 28.89 -12.45
CA ALA A 604 -4.52 30.27 -12.89
C ALA A 604 -3.17 30.87 -13.32
N PRO A 605 -3.12 31.63 -14.42
CA PRO A 605 -1.87 32.09 -15.02
C PRO A 605 -1.22 33.21 -14.21
N ASN A 606 -0.89 33.08 -12.96
CA ASN A 606 -0.16 34.09 -12.18
C ASN A 606 0.19 33.60 -10.76
N VAL A 607 0.78 32.43 -10.63
CA VAL A 607 1.54 32.14 -9.41
C VAL A 607 3.00 32.04 -9.82
N PRO A 608 3.89 32.95 -9.35
CA PRO A 608 5.33 32.78 -9.52
C PRO A 608 5.75 31.44 -8.87
N TYR A 609 6.53 30.66 -9.58
CA TYR A 609 7.27 29.58 -8.99
C TYR A 609 8.18 30.19 -7.92
N ASP A 610 7.93 29.91 -6.65
CA ASP A 610 8.90 30.10 -5.61
C ASP A 610 9.98 29.02 -5.80
N ASP A 611 11.08 29.43 -6.40
CA ASP A 611 12.37 28.77 -6.26
C ASP A 611 12.82 28.99 -4.80
N ASP A 612 12.55 28.06 -3.91
CA ASP A 612 13.20 28.01 -2.62
C ASP A 612 14.28 26.90 -2.61
N PRO A 613 15.50 27.25 -2.13
CA PRO A 613 16.71 26.45 -2.21
C PRO A 613 16.76 25.25 -1.24
#